data_91f020ce1fe663e8f491f21df043c9dc
#
_entry.id   91f020ce1fe663e8f491f21df043c9dc
#
_cell.length_a   1.000
_cell.length_b   1.000
_cell.length_c   1.000
_cell.angle_alpha   90.00
_cell.angle_beta   90.00
_cell.angle_gamma   90.00
#
_symmetry.space_group_name_H-M   'P 1'
#
loop_
_entity.id
_entity.type
_entity.pdbx_description
1 polymer ?
#
loop_
_entity_poly.entity_id
_entity_poly.type
_entity_poly.pdbx_seq_one_letter_code
_entity_poly.pdbx_strand_id
1 'polypeptide(L)'
;MSKTKVIYKDIAPGAAADATVTATGGSGSLSQIPFGKETGKIITLERSRWLLDGSYDDYYSDSKVGFWSTAVSGDDGTFETKPTITLTFSQQYSSMGINLTFDEATGEYCSSVSIQWWQGDVLRISRTFAPNAVNFFCEQRVLSYDKIIVTLNKTVVPHRRAKLSKILMGVQRTFGMNEIRSAAIVNQMNESAVELPISTFNWTLDSIKEVDYLFQLKQPVEVYNDDNLIGVYYINNSSRSSSRVYEIECQDALGVLDYTPFDGATYLDGISAKELLTSLAKPFEIAYNEDVEDTTLTGLIAAGTNRSAIQQVIFAWGVCLATDGSNKIRVFKQPTKPTLIPKDRTFVGASVKTSAVVTRVKVFGHSFEEAANGTVVIGDKKYSDTTTAYIVDNPDVTASDRENVKEVQNATLVSADNGQDVADRLYKYYSLRDTNNATVVYAGEKLGDCVSIYTPWGLLTTGNLHKMEITLSNTVVYKSEVTGAWKIEPYYYFSGDLHCGEV
;
A
#
# COMPACT_ATOMS: atom_id res chain seq x y z
N MET A 1 -11.35 -24.03 1.22
CA MET A 1 -10.07 -23.82 0.51
C MET A 1 -9.90 -22.33 0.33
N SER A 2 -8.79 -21.80 0.78
CA SER A 2 -8.45 -20.38 0.62
C SER A 2 -8.40 -20.02 -0.88
N LYS A 3 -9.00 -18.87 -1.23
CA LYS A 3 -9.06 -18.39 -2.62
C LYS A 3 -8.07 -17.23 -2.78
N THR A 4 -6.79 -17.57 -2.92
CA THR A 4 -5.81 -16.56 -3.31
C THR A 4 -6.12 -16.03 -4.69
N LYS A 5 -6.16 -14.71 -4.84
CA LYS A 5 -6.30 -14.01 -6.11
C LYS A 5 -5.32 -12.85 -6.20
N VAL A 6 -4.81 -12.62 -7.38
CA VAL A 6 -3.95 -11.48 -7.72
C VAL A 6 -4.69 -10.61 -8.72
N ILE A 7 -4.83 -9.33 -8.42
CA ILE A 7 -5.50 -8.36 -9.28
C ILE A 7 -4.45 -7.38 -9.80
N TYR A 8 -4.20 -7.44 -11.10
CA TYR A 8 -3.38 -6.45 -11.80
C TYR A 8 -4.25 -5.30 -12.30
N LYS A 9 -3.81 -4.07 -12.05
CA LYS A 9 -4.49 -2.86 -12.51
C LYS A 9 -3.51 -2.03 -13.34
N ASP A 10 -3.69 -2.02 -14.65
CA ASP A 10 -2.98 -1.09 -15.54
C ASP A 10 -3.72 0.26 -15.52
N ILE A 11 -3.56 0.99 -14.44
CA ILE A 11 -4.13 2.32 -14.25
C ILE A 11 -2.96 3.29 -14.37
N ALA A 12 -3.08 4.28 -15.28
CA ALA A 12 -2.08 5.34 -15.35
C ALA A 12 -2.02 6.07 -13.98
N PRO A 13 -0.89 6.01 -13.26
CA PRO A 13 -0.78 6.63 -11.95
C PRO A 13 -1.14 8.11 -12.01
N GLY A 14 -2.06 8.55 -11.17
CA GLY A 14 -2.51 9.93 -11.12
C GLY A 14 -3.57 10.33 -12.15
N ALA A 15 -3.86 9.53 -13.18
CA ALA A 15 -4.84 9.89 -14.21
C ALA A 15 -6.24 10.14 -13.61
N ALA A 16 -6.65 9.36 -12.64
CA ALA A 16 -7.92 9.54 -11.97
C ALA A 16 -7.99 10.84 -11.14
N ALA A 17 -6.90 11.21 -10.51
CA ALA A 17 -6.81 12.46 -9.72
C ALA A 17 -6.66 13.70 -10.62
N ASP A 18 -6.01 13.54 -11.78
CA ASP A 18 -5.82 14.62 -12.78
C ASP A 18 -7.08 14.87 -13.63
N ALA A 19 -7.99 13.90 -13.71
CA ALA A 19 -9.15 13.98 -14.58
C ALA A 19 -10.12 15.10 -14.16
N THR A 20 -10.31 16.07 -15.03
CA THR A 20 -11.45 17.00 -14.96
C THR A 20 -12.62 16.39 -15.73
N VAL A 21 -13.76 16.18 -15.06
CA VAL A 21 -14.91 15.49 -15.62
C VAL A 21 -16.03 16.47 -15.91
N THR A 22 -16.53 16.46 -17.14
CA THR A 22 -17.73 17.18 -17.56
C THR A 22 -18.71 16.22 -18.23
N ALA A 23 -20.00 16.56 -18.25
CA ALA A 23 -20.98 15.73 -18.93
C ALA A 23 -22.08 16.55 -19.58
N THR A 24 -22.70 15.96 -20.62
CA THR A 24 -23.90 16.47 -21.27
C THR A 24 -24.99 15.41 -21.25
N GLY A 25 -26.25 15.82 -21.18
CA GLY A 25 -27.40 14.90 -21.14
C GLY A 25 -27.48 14.09 -19.85
N GLY A 26 -26.91 14.56 -18.78
CA GLY A 26 -26.96 13.90 -17.49
C GLY A 26 -26.59 14.82 -16.32
N SER A 27 -26.82 14.31 -15.13
CA SER A 27 -26.46 14.97 -13.86
C SER A 27 -25.83 13.97 -12.91
N GLY A 28 -25.17 14.46 -11.90
CA GLY A 28 -24.58 13.66 -10.86
C GLY A 28 -23.33 14.30 -10.29
N SER A 29 -22.68 13.63 -9.38
CA SER A 29 -21.44 14.07 -8.76
C SER A 29 -20.25 13.76 -9.67
N LEU A 30 -20.14 14.50 -10.78
CA LEU A 30 -19.13 14.26 -11.82
C LEU A 30 -17.69 14.37 -11.31
N SER A 31 -17.45 15.19 -10.29
CA SER A 31 -16.15 15.28 -9.62
C SER A 31 -15.71 13.97 -8.95
N GLN A 32 -16.58 12.96 -8.94
CA GLN A 32 -16.32 11.68 -8.29
C GLN A 32 -16.18 10.52 -9.26
N ILE A 33 -16.39 10.75 -10.54
CA ILE A 33 -15.89 9.87 -11.57
C ILE A 33 -14.37 10.17 -11.69
N PRO A 34 -13.52 9.15 -11.65
CA PRO A 34 -13.79 7.73 -11.82
C PRO A 34 -14.15 6.95 -10.54
N PHE A 35 -14.23 7.59 -9.40
CA PHE A 35 -14.54 6.92 -8.13
C PHE A 35 -16.01 7.14 -7.79
N GLY A 36 -16.85 6.12 -7.92
CA GLY A 36 -18.25 6.21 -7.50
C GLY A 36 -18.35 6.61 -6.02
N LYS A 37 -19.34 7.47 -5.68
CA LYS A 37 -19.69 7.84 -4.31
C LYS A 37 -21.06 7.33 -3.94
N GLU A 38 -21.26 7.01 -2.67
CA GLU A 38 -22.56 6.74 -2.12
C GLU A 38 -23.46 7.97 -2.33
N THR A 39 -24.57 7.75 -2.98
CA THR A 39 -25.63 8.75 -3.11
C THR A 39 -26.67 8.47 -2.03
N GLY A 40 -27.28 9.52 -1.47
CA GLY A 40 -28.44 9.34 -0.62
C GLY A 40 -29.59 8.66 -1.39
N LYS A 41 -30.70 8.36 -0.69
CA LYS A 41 -31.89 7.79 -1.31
C LYS A 41 -32.37 8.64 -2.48
N ILE A 42 -32.45 8.07 -3.67
CA ILE A 42 -32.89 8.74 -4.89
C ILE A 42 -34.12 8.01 -5.42
N ILE A 43 -35.17 8.77 -5.64
CA ILE A 43 -36.39 8.32 -6.28
C ILE A 43 -36.23 8.52 -7.78
N THR A 44 -36.54 7.49 -8.56
CA THR A 44 -36.52 7.55 -10.03
C THR A 44 -37.92 7.47 -10.63
N LEU A 45 -38.14 8.20 -11.72
CA LEU A 45 -39.39 8.12 -12.53
C LEU A 45 -39.27 7.11 -13.68
N GLU A 46 -38.34 6.18 -13.59
CA GLU A 46 -38.16 5.16 -14.61
C GLU A 46 -39.34 4.18 -14.63
N ARG A 47 -39.74 3.76 -15.85
CA ARG A 47 -40.83 2.80 -16.05
C ARG A 47 -40.57 1.50 -15.27
N SER A 48 -41.63 0.97 -14.66
CA SER A 48 -41.58 -0.27 -13.84
C SER A 48 -40.77 -0.15 -12.55
N ARG A 49 -40.54 1.08 -12.07
CA ARG A 49 -39.99 1.35 -10.75
C ARG A 49 -41.04 1.82 -9.73
N TRP A 50 -42.27 2.00 -10.21
CA TRP A 50 -43.41 2.39 -9.40
C TRP A 50 -44.31 1.20 -9.16
N LEU A 51 -44.76 1.01 -7.94
CA LEU A 51 -45.76 0.01 -7.58
C LEU A 51 -47.15 0.58 -7.70
N LEU A 52 -48.13 -0.27 -8.07
CA LEU A 52 -49.52 0.14 -8.28
C LEU A 52 -50.26 0.51 -6.96
N ASP A 53 -49.68 0.17 -5.82
CA ASP A 53 -50.21 0.49 -4.51
C ASP A 53 -49.83 1.90 -4.04
N GLY A 54 -49.17 2.70 -4.88
CA GLY A 54 -48.74 4.06 -4.61
C GLY A 54 -47.39 4.19 -3.92
N SER A 55 -46.73 3.06 -3.60
CA SER A 55 -45.36 3.04 -3.18
C SER A 55 -44.41 3.07 -4.40
N TYR A 56 -43.17 3.41 -4.17
CA TYR A 56 -42.10 3.34 -5.17
C TYR A 56 -40.86 2.78 -4.52
N ASP A 57 -40.08 2.06 -5.32
CA ASP A 57 -38.81 1.56 -4.86
C ASP A 57 -37.89 2.75 -4.50
N ASP A 58 -37.44 2.80 -3.26
CA ASP A 58 -36.28 3.57 -2.83
C ASP A 58 -35.07 2.99 -3.56
N TYR A 59 -34.75 3.61 -4.65
CA TYR A 59 -33.91 2.99 -5.65
C TYR A 59 -32.45 2.80 -5.19
N TYR A 60 -31.98 3.55 -4.24
CA TYR A 60 -30.57 3.53 -3.87
C TYR A 60 -30.35 3.85 -2.41
N SER A 61 -30.47 2.87 -1.54
CA SER A 61 -29.98 3.00 -0.18
C SER A 61 -28.47 2.84 -0.10
N ASP A 62 -27.84 2.05 -1.00
CA ASP A 62 -26.45 1.61 -0.88
C ASP A 62 -25.63 1.65 -2.18
N SER A 63 -26.13 2.26 -3.27
CA SER A 63 -25.39 2.25 -4.52
C SER A 63 -24.49 3.46 -4.71
N LYS A 64 -23.39 3.23 -5.41
CA LYS A 64 -22.36 4.21 -5.76
C LYS A 64 -22.53 4.60 -7.21
N VAL A 65 -23.36 5.60 -7.52
CA VAL A 65 -23.54 6.10 -8.88
C VAL A 65 -22.93 7.48 -9.03
N GLY A 66 -21.98 7.62 -9.95
CA GLY A 66 -21.33 8.90 -10.23
C GLY A 66 -22.09 9.75 -11.25
N PHE A 67 -22.72 9.12 -12.23
CA PHE A 67 -23.43 9.77 -13.34
C PHE A 67 -24.78 9.13 -13.63
N TRP A 68 -25.79 9.98 -13.91
CA TRP A 68 -27.13 9.62 -14.33
C TRP A 68 -27.52 10.42 -15.57
N SER A 69 -28.08 9.77 -16.60
CA SER A 69 -28.66 10.49 -17.70
C SER A 69 -29.95 11.22 -17.29
N THR A 70 -30.14 12.43 -17.79
CA THR A 70 -31.42 13.16 -17.60
C THR A 70 -32.53 12.53 -18.41
N ALA A 71 -32.22 12.02 -19.61
CA ALA A 71 -33.17 11.32 -20.45
C ALA A 71 -33.28 9.85 -20.09
N VAL A 72 -34.46 9.28 -20.31
CA VAL A 72 -34.76 7.85 -20.31
C VAL A 72 -34.64 7.34 -21.74
N SER A 73 -34.11 6.15 -21.93
CA SER A 73 -34.00 5.52 -23.24
C SER A 73 -35.38 5.18 -23.82
N GLY A 74 -35.50 5.14 -25.15
CA GLY A 74 -36.69 4.80 -25.88
C GLY A 74 -37.02 3.31 -25.84
N ASP A 75 -38.02 2.91 -26.67
CA ASP A 75 -38.53 1.53 -26.75
C ASP A 75 -37.48 0.48 -27.17
N ASP A 76 -36.46 0.89 -27.90
CA ASP A 76 -35.35 0.04 -28.32
C ASP A 76 -34.10 0.15 -27.39
N GLY A 77 -34.21 0.95 -26.32
CA GLY A 77 -33.13 1.24 -25.40
C GLY A 77 -32.17 2.34 -25.86
N THR A 78 -32.33 2.94 -27.01
CA THR A 78 -31.48 4.05 -27.49
C THR A 78 -31.94 5.38 -26.93
N PHE A 79 -31.04 6.38 -26.96
CA PHE A 79 -31.31 7.75 -26.54
C PHE A 79 -31.46 8.64 -27.79
N GLU A 80 -32.48 9.51 -27.79
CA GLU A 80 -32.63 10.57 -28.79
C GLU A 80 -31.43 11.53 -28.72
N THR A 81 -31.10 11.99 -27.53
CA THR A 81 -29.87 12.73 -27.26
C THR A 81 -28.98 11.87 -26.38
N LYS A 82 -27.85 11.42 -26.93
CA LYS A 82 -26.95 10.49 -26.26
C LYS A 82 -26.21 11.18 -25.12
N PRO A 83 -26.29 10.65 -23.88
CA PRO A 83 -25.52 11.16 -22.77
C PRO A 83 -24.01 10.96 -23.02
N THR A 84 -23.22 11.98 -22.70
CA THR A 84 -21.79 11.97 -22.95
C THR A 84 -21.03 12.46 -21.72
N ILE A 85 -19.94 11.77 -21.39
CA ILE A 85 -19.02 12.09 -20.30
C ILE A 85 -17.65 12.38 -20.94
N THR A 86 -17.06 13.51 -20.61
CA THR A 86 -15.75 13.95 -21.07
C THR A 86 -14.79 14.01 -19.89
N LEU A 87 -13.67 13.32 -20.01
CA LEU A 87 -12.54 13.39 -19.09
C LEU A 87 -11.40 14.15 -19.80
N THR A 88 -10.90 15.19 -19.18
CA THR A 88 -9.76 15.99 -19.66
C THR A 88 -8.65 15.94 -18.65
N PHE A 89 -7.43 15.80 -19.10
CA PHE A 89 -6.24 15.63 -18.29
C PHE A 89 -5.26 16.78 -18.50
N SER A 90 -4.48 17.13 -17.47
CA SER A 90 -3.45 18.17 -17.55
C SER A 90 -2.21 17.72 -18.31
N GLN A 91 -2.01 16.41 -18.42
CA GLN A 91 -0.89 15.77 -19.12
C GLN A 91 -1.36 14.59 -19.97
N GLN A 92 -0.46 14.07 -20.81
CA GLN A 92 -0.78 12.91 -21.64
C GLN A 92 -0.63 11.60 -20.87
N TYR A 93 -1.61 10.72 -21.05
CA TYR A 93 -1.63 9.38 -20.50
C TYR A 93 -1.68 8.32 -21.60
N SER A 94 -1.32 7.10 -21.25
CA SER A 94 -1.43 5.92 -22.11
C SER A 94 -2.12 4.81 -21.33
N SER A 95 -3.01 4.05 -21.99
CA SER A 95 -3.69 2.91 -21.35
C SER A 95 -3.99 1.80 -22.35
N MET A 96 -4.20 0.60 -21.82
CA MET A 96 -4.64 -0.57 -22.60
C MET A 96 -6.14 -0.60 -22.83
N GLY A 97 -6.89 0.29 -22.21
CA GLY A 97 -8.33 0.41 -22.32
C GLY A 97 -8.96 1.19 -21.18
N ILE A 98 -10.28 1.07 -21.08
CA ILE A 98 -11.08 1.73 -20.04
C ILE A 98 -12.00 0.69 -19.43
N ASN A 99 -12.06 0.61 -18.12
CA ASN A 99 -13.06 -0.17 -17.41
C ASN A 99 -14.24 0.70 -17.02
N LEU A 100 -15.43 0.30 -17.42
CA LEU A 100 -16.69 0.95 -17.06
C LEU A 100 -17.40 0.09 -16.02
N THR A 101 -17.77 0.71 -14.90
CA THR A 101 -18.65 0.10 -13.90
C THR A 101 -19.98 0.83 -13.94
N PHE A 102 -21.03 0.11 -14.34
CA PHE A 102 -22.40 0.60 -14.36
C PHE A 102 -23.06 0.44 -12.99
N ASP A 103 -24.37 0.32 -12.94
CA ASP A 103 -25.13 0.22 -11.71
C ASP A 103 -25.16 -1.22 -11.15
N GLU A 104 -24.36 -1.43 -10.13
CA GLU A 104 -24.25 -2.73 -9.45
C GLU A 104 -25.53 -3.09 -8.67
N ALA A 105 -26.29 -2.11 -8.20
CA ALA A 105 -27.48 -2.33 -7.38
C ALA A 105 -28.62 -2.96 -8.20
N THR A 106 -28.77 -2.56 -9.46
CA THR A 106 -29.83 -3.10 -10.34
C THR A 106 -29.33 -4.12 -11.34
N GLY A 107 -28.01 -4.24 -11.49
CA GLY A 107 -27.43 -5.07 -12.54
C GLY A 107 -27.63 -4.50 -13.96
N GLU A 108 -28.09 -3.24 -14.08
CA GLU A 108 -28.33 -2.60 -15.37
C GLU A 108 -27.08 -1.94 -15.92
N TYR A 109 -26.89 -2.02 -17.23
CA TYR A 109 -25.74 -1.47 -17.94
C TYR A 109 -26.13 -0.92 -19.31
N CYS A 110 -25.23 -0.16 -19.94
CA CYS A 110 -25.40 0.22 -21.35
C CYS A 110 -24.87 -0.90 -22.25
N SER A 111 -25.73 -1.42 -23.14
CA SER A 111 -25.35 -2.46 -24.11
C SER A 111 -24.59 -1.93 -25.32
N SER A 112 -24.47 -0.60 -25.46
CA SER A 112 -23.64 0.04 -26.48
C SER A 112 -23.04 1.35 -25.94
N VAL A 113 -21.71 1.47 -26.07
CA VAL A 113 -20.94 2.64 -25.63
C VAL A 113 -19.90 2.97 -26.68
N SER A 114 -19.80 4.25 -27.08
CA SER A 114 -18.73 4.73 -27.97
C SER A 114 -17.71 5.52 -27.14
N ILE A 115 -16.43 5.25 -27.39
CA ILE A 115 -15.34 5.93 -26.71
C ILE A 115 -14.40 6.55 -27.75
N GLN A 116 -14.02 7.79 -27.50
CA GLN A 116 -13.05 8.53 -28.30
C GLN A 116 -11.88 8.94 -27.42
N TRP A 117 -10.66 8.76 -27.93
CA TRP A 117 -9.43 9.25 -27.32
C TRP A 117 -8.83 10.34 -28.17
N TRP A 118 -8.45 11.43 -27.55
CA TRP A 118 -7.94 12.62 -28.20
C TRP A 118 -6.57 13.02 -27.66
N GLN A 119 -5.76 13.63 -28.49
CA GLN A 119 -4.53 14.31 -28.12
C GLN A 119 -4.63 15.76 -28.60
N GLY A 120 -4.81 16.68 -27.68
CA GLY A 120 -5.25 18.04 -28.02
C GLY A 120 -6.54 18.00 -28.84
N ASP A 121 -6.51 18.57 -30.03
CA ASP A 121 -7.65 18.58 -30.97
C ASP A 121 -7.63 17.44 -31.99
N VAL A 122 -6.67 16.51 -31.89
CA VAL A 122 -6.55 15.39 -32.81
C VAL A 122 -7.24 14.14 -32.23
N LEU A 123 -8.23 13.63 -32.94
CA LEU A 123 -8.85 12.34 -32.65
C LEU A 123 -7.85 11.23 -32.94
N ARG A 124 -7.42 10.51 -31.91
CA ARG A 124 -6.49 9.37 -32.05
C ARG A 124 -7.21 8.10 -32.43
N ILE A 125 -8.24 7.74 -31.69
CA ILE A 125 -9.03 6.52 -31.89
C ILE A 125 -10.47 6.81 -31.51
N SER A 126 -11.41 6.23 -32.28
CA SER A 126 -12.84 6.15 -31.93
C SER A 126 -13.29 4.72 -32.08
N ARG A 127 -13.92 4.15 -31.05
CA ARG A 127 -14.42 2.76 -31.06
C ARG A 127 -15.74 2.63 -30.31
N THR A 128 -16.61 1.76 -30.84
CA THR A 128 -17.85 1.38 -30.15
C THR A 128 -17.71 -0.02 -29.57
N PHE A 129 -18.11 -0.16 -28.32
CA PHE A 129 -18.09 -1.40 -27.54
C PHE A 129 -19.51 -1.86 -27.26
N ALA A 130 -19.67 -3.17 -27.03
CA ALA A 130 -20.92 -3.81 -26.67
C ALA A 130 -20.80 -4.45 -25.26
N PRO A 131 -20.91 -3.67 -24.17
CA PRO A 131 -20.88 -4.24 -22.84
C PRO A 131 -21.96 -5.31 -22.65
N ASN A 132 -21.62 -6.36 -21.93
CA ASN A 132 -22.48 -7.51 -21.62
C ASN A 132 -22.56 -7.79 -20.11
N ALA A 133 -21.99 -6.92 -19.30
CA ALA A 133 -22.00 -6.99 -17.85
C ALA A 133 -21.88 -5.58 -17.23
N VAL A 134 -22.22 -5.49 -15.94
CA VAL A 134 -22.10 -4.25 -15.15
C VAL A 134 -20.67 -3.75 -15.09
N ASN A 135 -19.70 -4.65 -14.95
CA ASN A 135 -18.27 -4.35 -15.08
C ASN A 135 -17.80 -4.80 -16.45
N PHE A 136 -17.41 -3.85 -17.29
CA PHE A 136 -16.98 -4.14 -18.65
C PHE A 136 -15.68 -3.42 -19.00
N PHE A 137 -14.71 -4.19 -19.50
CA PHE A 137 -13.46 -3.65 -19.98
C PHE A 137 -13.52 -3.35 -21.48
N CYS A 138 -13.40 -2.09 -21.84
CA CYS A 138 -13.28 -1.59 -23.21
C CYS A 138 -11.82 -1.69 -23.66
N GLU A 139 -11.42 -2.84 -24.18
CA GLU A 139 -10.03 -3.11 -24.58
C GLU A 139 -9.66 -2.31 -25.83
N GLN A 140 -8.78 -1.33 -25.65
CA GLN A 140 -8.21 -0.54 -26.72
C GLN A 140 -6.93 0.14 -26.22
N ARG A 141 -5.79 -0.32 -26.73
CA ARG A 141 -4.51 0.36 -26.47
C ARG A 141 -4.48 1.72 -27.15
N VAL A 142 -4.24 2.75 -26.36
CA VAL A 142 -4.09 4.12 -26.83
C VAL A 142 -2.89 4.76 -26.14
N LEU A 143 -2.04 5.42 -26.90
CA LEU A 143 -0.87 6.11 -26.41
C LEU A 143 -1.07 7.62 -26.48
N SER A 144 -0.55 8.34 -25.47
CA SER A 144 -0.44 9.80 -25.46
C SER A 144 -1.76 10.53 -25.70
N TYR A 145 -2.82 10.16 -24.96
CA TYR A 145 -4.09 10.91 -24.97
C TYR A 145 -4.16 11.86 -23.77
N ASP A 146 -4.86 12.98 -23.94
CA ASP A 146 -5.16 13.96 -22.89
C ASP A 146 -6.66 14.25 -22.73
N LYS A 147 -7.50 13.59 -23.55
CA LYS A 147 -8.94 13.69 -23.43
C LYS A 147 -9.62 12.40 -23.86
N ILE A 148 -10.64 12.00 -23.11
CA ILE A 148 -11.50 10.85 -23.40
C ILE A 148 -12.94 11.31 -23.42
N ILE A 149 -13.71 10.86 -24.41
CA ILE A 149 -15.13 11.11 -24.53
C ILE A 149 -15.86 9.78 -24.54
N VAL A 150 -16.71 9.53 -23.54
CA VAL A 150 -17.52 8.34 -23.40
C VAL A 150 -18.97 8.70 -23.72
N THR A 151 -19.56 8.11 -24.77
CA THR A 151 -20.93 8.32 -25.19
C THR A 151 -21.74 7.06 -24.91
N LEU A 152 -22.80 7.17 -24.13
CA LEU A 152 -23.70 6.09 -23.76
C LEU A 152 -24.80 5.99 -24.82
N ASN A 153 -24.75 4.95 -25.67
CA ASN A 153 -25.60 4.87 -26.85
C ASN A 153 -26.94 4.18 -26.57
N LYS A 154 -26.89 3.10 -25.76
CA LYS A 154 -28.06 2.20 -25.59
C LYS A 154 -28.01 1.53 -24.22
N THR A 155 -29.15 1.48 -23.51
CA THR A 155 -29.33 0.69 -22.30
C THR A 155 -29.72 -0.75 -22.62
N VAL A 156 -29.37 -1.70 -21.75
CA VAL A 156 -29.75 -3.12 -21.92
C VAL A 156 -31.26 -3.32 -21.77
N VAL A 157 -31.88 -2.56 -20.87
CA VAL A 157 -33.33 -2.53 -20.65
C VAL A 157 -33.89 -1.22 -21.19
N PRO A 158 -34.92 -1.23 -22.06
CA PRO A 158 -35.63 -0.03 -22.51
C PRO A 158 -36.21 0.79 -21.36
N HIS A 159 -36.44 2.07 -21.60
CA HIS A 159 -37.02 3.01 -20.65
C HIS A 159 -36.22 3.14 -19.33
N ARG A 160 -34.88 3.05 -19.43
CA ARG A 160 -33.95 3.23 -18.32
C ARG A 160 -33.06 4.44 -18.55
N ARG A 161 -32.62 5.03 -17.46
CA ARG A 161 -31.51 6.00 -17.47
C ARG A 161 -30.19 5.27 -17.64
N ALA A 162 -29.27 5.87 -18.35
CA ALA A 162 -27.88 5.41 -18.28
C ALA A 162 -27.30 5.79 -16.93
N LYS A 163 -26.70 4.82 -16.24
CA LYS A 163 -26.12 4.97 -14.91
C LYS A 163 -24.71 4.45 -14.94
N LEU A 164 -23.76 5.27 -14.52
CA LEU A 164 -22.36 4.91 -14.50
C LEU A 164 -21.77 5.25 -13.13
N SER A 165 -21.23 4.24 -12.46
CA SER A 165 -20.64 4.39 -11.13
C SER A 165 -19.19 4.80 -11.21
N LYS A 166 -18.42 4.22 -12.17
CA LYS A 166 -16.98 4.38 -12.20
C LYS A 166 -16.43 4.26 -13.63
N ILE A 167 -15.40 5.07 -13.92
CA ILE A 167 -14.54 4.94 -15.11
C ILE A 167 -13.10 4.78 -14.62
N LEU A 168 -12.48 3.63 -14.89
CA LEU A 168 -11.06 3.42 -14.62
C LEU A 168 -10.30 3.35 -15.94
N MET A 169 -9.23 4.13 -16.03
CA MET A 169 -8.34 4.10 -17.16
C MET A 169 -7.34 2.98 -16.99
N GLY A 170 -7.45 1.91 -17.79
CA GLY A 170 -6.56 0.77 -17.79
C GLY A 170 -7.23 -0.59 -17.62
N VAL A 171 -6.43 -1.63 -17.67
CA VAL A 171 -6.84 -3.03 -17.50
C VAL A 171 -7.00 -3.33 -16.02
N GLN A 172 -8.06 -4.03 -15.66
CA GLN A 172 -8.14 -4.77 -14.41
C GLN A 172 -8.27 -6.25 -14.74
N ARG A 173 -7.29 -7.06 -14.34
CA ARG A 173 -7.34 -8.52 -14.48
C ARG A 173 -7.16 -9.21 -13.15
N THR A 174 -7.96 -10.24 -12.95
CA THR A 174 -7.90 -11.09 -11.76
C THR A 174 -7.36 -12.46 -12.16
N PHE A 175 -6.30 -12.88 -11.50
CA PHE A 175 -5.68 -14.19 -11.68
C PHE A 175 -5.94 -15.02 -10.43
N GLY A 176 -6.40 -16.24 -10.64
CA GLY A 176 -6.65 -17.22 -9.58
C GLY A 176 -5.53 -18.25 -9.49
N MET A 177 -5.63 -19.16 -8.51
CA MET A 177 -4.63 -20.23 -8.28
C MET A 177 -4.49 -21.24 -9.43
N ASN A 178 -5.43 -21.27 -10.38
CA ASN A 178 -5.33 -22.05 -11.60
C ASN A 178 -4.41 -21.44 -12.68
N GLU A 179 -4.03 -20.18 -12.52
CA GLU A 179 -3.13 -19.43 -13.39
C GLU A 179 -1.84 -19.03 -12.68
N ILE A 180 -1.87 -18.91 -11.35
CA ILE A 180 -0.71 -18.56 -10.54
C ILE A 180 0.08 -19.84 -10.25
N ARG A 181 1.26 -19.97 -10.87
CA ARG A 181 2.16 -21.12 -10.69
C ARG A 181 2.93 -21.05 -9.37
N SER A 182 3.36 -19.85 -8.99
CA SER A 182 4.05 -19.57 -7.74
C SER A 182 3.81 -18.13 -7.34
N ALA A 183 3.70 -17.86 -6.04
CA ALA A 183 3.56 -16.51 -5.53
C ALA A 183 4.10 -16.43 -4.10
N ALA A 184 5.01 -15.49 -3.86
CA ALA A 184 5.64 -15.27 -2.58
C ALA A 184 5.75 -13.78 -2.27
N ILE A 185 5.42 -13.40 -1.04
CA ILE A 185 5.56 -12.06 -0.52
C ILE A 185 6.66 -12.07 0.55
N VAL A 186 7.53 -11.09 0.52
CA VAL A 186 8.45 -10.79 1.62
C VAL A 186 8.09 -9.42 2.16
N ASN A 187 7.35 -9.39 3.24
CA ASN A 187 7.06 -8.17 3.98
C ASN A 187 8.10 -7.99 5.07
N GLN A 188 8.68 -6.80 5.15
CA GLN A 188 9.72 -6.50 6.13
C GLN A 188 9.73 -5.04 6.55
N MET A 189 10.10 -4.80 7.79
CA MET A 189 10.28 -3.47 8.38
C MET A 189 11.49 -3.46 9.31
N ASN A 190 12.00 -2.28 9.60
CA ASN A 190 13.04 -2.09 10.62
C ASN A 190 12.47 -1.17 11.72
N GLU A 191 12.33 -1.70 12.92
CA GLU A 191 11.75 -0.99 14.06
C GLU A 191 12.63 0.18 14.54
N SER A 192 13.94 0.08 14.35
CA SER A 192 14.87 1.16 14.68
C SER A 192 14.94 2.26 13.62
N ALA A 193 14.41 1.98 12.42
CA ALA A 193 14.49 2.84 11.25
C ALA A 193 15.92 3.27 10.85
N VAL A 194 16.94 2.51 11.24
CA VAL A 194 18.32 2.70 10.73
C VAL A 194 18.34 2.51 9.21
N GLU A 195 17.46 1.64 8.72
CA GLU A 195 17.17 1.46 7.30
C GLU A 195 15.66 1.26 7.10
N LEU A 196 15.16 1.54 5.91
CA LEU A 196 13.80 1.24 5.51
C LEU A 196 13.84 0.14 4.43
N PRO A 197 13.64 -1.13 4.80
CA PRO A 197 13.61 -2.23 3.83
C PRO A 197 12.39 -2.12 2.91
N ILE A 198 12.53 -2.63 1.68
CA ILE A 198 11.48 -2.67 0.67
C ILE A 198 10.82 -4.04 0.72
N SER A 199 9.51 -4.09 0.89
CA SER A 199 8.75 -5.34 0.78
C SER A 199 8.55 -5.72 -0.69
N THR A 200 8.57 -7.02 -0.98
CA THR A 200 8.50 -7.53 -2.36
C THR A 200 7.41 -8.57 -2.53
N PHE A 201 6.86 -8.63 -3.73
CA PHE A 201 5.95 -9.67 -4.17
C PHE A 201 6.39 -10.22 -5.51
N ASN A 202 6.80 -11.48 -5.53
CA ASN A 202 7.25 -12.18 -6.73
C ASN A 202 6.26 -13.28 -7.08
N TRP A 203 5.83 -13.32 -8.33
CA TRP A 203 4.89 -14.34 -8.78
C TRP A 203 5.10 -14.74 -10.23
N THR A 204 4.75 -15.98 -10.53
CA THR A 204 4.77 -16.55 -11.87
C THR A 204 3.35 -16.82 -12.32
N LEU A 205 2.95 -16.21 -13.42
CA LEU A 205 1.71 -16.46 -14.12
C LEU A 205 1.92 -17.51 -15.20
N ASP A 206 1.06 -18.52 -15.24
CA ASP A 206 0.90 -19.43 -16.39
C ASP A 206 -0.54 -19.28 -16.88
N SER A 207 -0.74 -18.34 -17.79
CA SER A 207 -2.08 -17.96 -18.25
C SER A 207 -2.74 -19.09 -19.05
N ILE A 208 -4.04 -19.31 -18.82
CA ILE A 208 -4.84 -20.31 -19.57
C ILE A 208 -4.90 -19.96 -21.07
N LYS A 209 -4.89 -18.66 -21.37
CA LYS A 209 -4.89 -18.15 -22.76
C LYS A 209 -3.61 -17.36 -23.01
N GLU A 210 -3.21 -17.26 -24.25
CA GLU A 210 -2.16 -16.33 -24.65
C GLU A 210 -2.53 -14.90 -24.24
N VAL A 211 -1.56 -14.19 -23.70
CA VAL A 211 -1.74 -12.81 -23.22
C VAL A 211 -1.01 -11.86 -24.18
N ASP A 212 -1.74 -10.96 -24.82
CA ASP A 212 -1.22 -10.03 -25.82
C ASP A 212 -0.75 -8.69 -25.23
N TYR A 213 -0.73 -8.55 -23.90
CA TYR A 213 -0.26 -7.33 -23.25
C TYR A 213 0.93 -7.63 -22.35
N LEU A 214 1.77 -6.61 -22.18
CA LEU A 214 2.88 -6.64 -21.22
C LEU A 214 2.40 -6.04 -19.89
N PHE A 215 2.83 -6.64 -18.79
CA PHE A 215 2.69 -6.03 -17.47
C PHE A 215 3.55 -4.77 -17.43
N GLN A 216 2.93 -3.62 -17.18
CA GLN A 216 3.62 -2.34 -17.21
C GLN A 216 4.29 -2.04 -15.88
N LEU A 217 5.46 -1.43 -15.93
CA LEU A 217 6.20 -1.01 -14.74
C LEU A 217 5.41 0.02 -13.93
N LYS A 218 5.57 -0.01 -12.62
CA LYS A 218 4.92 0.85 -11.63
C LYS A 218 3.39 0.70 -11.54
N GLN A 219 2.78 -0.25 -12.24
CA GLN A 219 1.35 -0.52 -12.10
C GLN A 219 1.06 -1.34 -10.84
N PRO A 220 -0.06 -1.05 -10.16
CA PRO A 220 -0.41 -1.73 -8.91
C PRO A 220 -0.91 -3.15 -9.15
N VAL A 221 -0.49 -4.02 -8.24
CA VAL A 221 -0.94 -5.41 -8.12
C VAL A 221 -1.44 -5.61 -6.69
N GLU A 222 -2.72 -5.97 -6.57
CA GLU A 222 -3.35 -6.27 -5.28
C GLU A 222 -3.36 -7.78 -5.06
N VAL A 223 -2.99 -8.21 -3.87
CA VAL A 223 -2.95 -9.62 -3.48
C VAL A 223 -3.98 -9.88 -2.40
N TYR A 224 -4.87 -10.84 -2.64
CA TYR A 224 -5.94 -11.21 -1.72
C TYR A 224 -5.81 -12.68 -1.29
N ASN A 225 -6.19 -12.93 -0.04
CA ASN A 225 -6.51 -14.26 0.46
C ASN A 225 -7.98 -14.27 0.90
N ASP A 226 -8.80 -15.08 0.24
CA ASP A 226 -10.25 -14.93 0.24
C ASP A 226 -10.63 -13.50 -0.18
N ASP A 227 -11.36 -12.76 0.63
CA ASP A 227 -11.70 -11.36 0.35
C ASP A 227 -10.83 -10.37 1.14
N ASN A 228 -9.83 -10.86 1.89
CA ASN A 228 -8.93 -10.03 2.67
C ASN A 228 -7.72 -9.60 1.82
N LEU A 229 -7.50 -8.29 1.72
CA LEU A 229 -6.33 -7.73 1.07
C LEU A 229 -5.08 -8.01 1.93
N ILE A 230 -4.11 -8.73 1.35
CA ILE A 230 -2.81 -9.00 1.98
C ILE A 230 -1.84 -7.86 1.73
N GLY A 231 -1.80 -7.32 0.51
CA GLY A 231 -0.90 -6.23 0.15
C GLY A 231 -1.17 -5.64 -1.21
N VAL A 232 -0.65 -4.42 -1.41
CA VAL A 232 -0.58 -3.73 -2.70
C VAL A 232 0.88 -3.52 -3.05
N TYR A 233 1.26 -4.00 -4.22
CA TYR A 233 2.63 -3.92 -4.72
C TYR A 233 2.63 -3.30 -6.11
N TYR A 234 3.77 -2.82 -6.55
CA TYR A 234 3.94 -2.15 -7.84
C TYR A 234 4.97 -2.89 -8.68
N ILE A 235 4.66 -3.14 -9.93
CA ILE A 235 5.54 -3.91 -10.82
C ILE A 235 6.86 -3.17 -11.00
N ASN A 236 7.95 -3.84 -10.63
CA ASN A 236 9.31 -3.37 -10.80
C ASN A 236 9.96 -3.98 -12.05
N ASN A 237 9.67 -5.26 -12.30
CA ASN A 237 10.19 -5.97 -13.45
C ASN A 237 9.16 -7.01 -13.92
N SER A 238 9.13 -7.27 -15.23
CA SER A 238 8.38 -8.39 -15.78
C SER A 238 9.14 -9.01 -16.94
N SER A 239 9.27 -10.33 -16.92
CA SER A 239 9.85 -11.11 -18.00
C SER A 239 8.85 -12.10 -18.56
N ARG A 240 8.99 -12.47 -19.81
CA ARG A 240 8.14 -13.42 -20.50
C ARG A 240 9.00 -14.59 -21.00
N SER A 241 8.78 -15.76 -20.47
CA SER A 241 9.52 -16.98 -20.85
C SER A 241 8.82 -17.78 -21.95
N SER A 242 7.51 -17.56 -22.18
CA SER A 242 6.74 -18.14 -23.28
C SER A 242 5.52 -17.30 -23.63
N SER A 243 4.71 -17.68 -24.62
CA SER A 243 3.46 -16.97 -24.97
C SER A 243 2.48 -16.86 -23.81
N ARG A 244 2.61 -17.71 -22.78
CA ARG A 244 1.68 -17.82 -21.65
C ARG A 244 2.32 -17.61 -20.28
N VAL A 245 3.66 -17.72 -20.15
CA VAL A 245 4.34 -17.68 -18.86
C VAL A 245 5.05 -16.35 -18.66
N TYR A 246 4.72 -15.70 -17.56
CA TYR A 246 5.31 -14.44 -17.12
C TYR A 246 5.87 -14.59 -15.71
N GLU A 247 7.04 -14.02 -15.48
CA GLU A 247 7.65 -13.83 -14.17
C GLU A 247 7.58 -12.34 -13.84
N ILE A 248 6.92 -12.01 -12.73
CA ILE A 248 6.61 -10.63 -12.36
C ILE A 248 7.18 -10.38 -10.96
N GLU A 249 8.02 -9.36 -10.87
CA GLU A 249 8.62 -8.87 -9.64
C GLU A 249 7.98 -7.54 -9.29
N CYS A 250 7.46 -7.45 -8.06
CA CYS A 250 6.80 -6.26 -7.56
C CYS A 250 7.46 -5.81 -6.25
N GLN A 251 7.34 -4.53 -5.96
CA GLN A 251 7.82 -3.88 -4.74
C GLN A 251 6.70 -3.04 -4.14
N ASP A 252 6.81 -2.73 -2.85
CA ASP A 252 5.85 -1.89 -2.14
C ASP A 252 5.99 -0.39 -2.48
N ALA A 253 5.24 0.47 -1.79
CA ALA A 253 5.29 1.91 -1.97
C ALA A 253 6.69 2.49 -1.68
N LEU A 254 7.44 1.92 -0.72
CA LEU A 254 8.80 2.38 -0.42
C LEU A 254 9.76 2.12 -1.59
N GLY A 255 9.59 1.00 -2.28
CA GLY A 255 10.34 0.70 -3.48
C GLY A 255 10.06 1.70 -4.61
N VAL A 256 8.81 2.13 -4.76
CA VAL A 256 8.48 3.19 -5.74
C VAL A 256 9.11 4.53 -5.35
N LEU A 257 9.10 4.89 -4.06
CA LEU A 257 9.71 6.11 -3.55
C LEU A 257 11.25 6.10 -3.62
N ASP A 258 11.87 4.92 -3.73
CA ASP A 258 13.31 4.79 -3.94
C ASP A 258 13.76 5.24 -5.33
N TYR A 259 12.86 5.25 -6.30
CA TYR A 259 13.09 5.80 -7.65
C TYR A 259 12.63 7.27 -7.80
N THR A 260 12.09 7.87 -6.74
CA THR A 260 11.67 9.27 -6.76
C THR A 260 12.80 10.14 -6.22
N PRO A 261 13.38 11.04 -7.04
CA PRO A 261 14.49 11.87 -6.61
C PRO A 261 14.03 12.89 -5.55
N PHE A 262 14.92 13.21 -4.64
CA PHE A 262 14.79 14.27 -3.66
C PHE A 262 16.00 15.20 -3.77
N ASP A 263 15.77 16.49 -4.01
CA ASP A 263 16.84 17.46 -4.32
C ASP A 263 17.61 17.95 -3.07
N GLY A 264 17.20 17.50 -1.89
CA GLY A 264 17.71 18.00 -0.62
C GLY A 264 16.93 19.22 -0.12
N ALA A 265 16.88 19.38 1.20
CA ALA A 265 16.23 20.54 1.84
C ALA A 265 16.81 20.82 3.22
N THR A 266 16.63 22.07 3.67
CA THR A 266 17.03 22.54 5.00
C THR A 266 15.80 22.86 5.85
N TYR A 267 15.86 22.51 7.13
CA TYR A 267 14.79 22.69 8.10
C TYR A 267 15.35 23.28 9.41
N LEU A 268 16.17 24.33 9.27
CA LEU A 268 16.87 24.91 10.42
C LEU A 268 15.92 25.61 11.39
N ASP A 269 14.80 26.14 10.91
CA ASP A 269 13.75 26.76 11.73
C ASP A 269 12.74 25.73 12.26
N GLY A 270 12.96 24.45 11.97
CA GLY A 270 12.06 23.35 12.33
C GLY A 270 10.94 23.10 11.32
N ILE A 271 10.52 21.85 11.23
CA ILE A 271 9.37 21.40 10.43
C ILE A 271 8.61 20.31 11.18
N SER A 272 7.27 20.28 11.01
CA SER A 272 6.44 19.17 11.48
C SER A 272 6.84 17.87 10.81
N ALA A 273 7.10 16.83 11.60
CA ALA A 273 7.44 15.51 11.08
C ALA A 273 6.32 14.91 10.23
N LYS A 274 5.04 15.15 10.62
CA LYS A 274 3.87 14.71 9.84
C LYS A 274 3.79 15.43 8.49
N GLU A 275 3.99 16.73 8.48
CA GLU A 275 3.94 17.53 7.25
C GLU A 275 5.05 17.10 6.28
N LEU A 276 6.28 16.99 6.77
CA LEU A 276 7.43 16.58 5.99
C LEU A 276 7.22 15.17 5.41
N LEU A 277 6.85 14.20 6.25
CA LEU A 277 6.61 12.84 5.83
C LEU A 277 5.50 12.75 4.77
N THR A 278 4.40 13.49 4.96
CA THR A 278 3.29 13.53 4.01
C THR A 278 3.72 14.11 2.66
N SER A 279 4.61 15.09 2.65
CA SER A 279 5.13 15.67 1.42
C SER A 279 6.04 14.70 0.66
N LEU A 280 6.93 13.98 1.37
CA LEU A 280 7.87 13.02 0.81
C LEU A 280 7.21 11.74 0.30
N ALA A 281 6.11 11.33 0.93
CA ALA A 281 5.42 10.08 0.58
C ALA A 281 4.55 10.17 -0.67
N LYS A 282 4.34 11.35 -1.24
CA LYS A 282 3.50 11.49 -2.45
C LYS A 282 4.00 10.59 -3.60
N PRO A 283 3.10 9.93 -4.35
CA PRO A 283 1.63 10.09 -4.36
C PRO A 283 0.87 9.22 -3.34
N PHE A 284 1.56 8.55 -2.42
CA PHE A 284 0.93 7.65 -1.45
C PHE A 284 0.32 8.42 -0.28
N GLU A 285 -0.77 7.88 0.26
CA GLU A 285 -1.38 8.38 1.49
C GLU A 285 -0.68 7.76 2.71
N ILE A 286 -0.59 8.53 3.78
CA ILE A 286 -0.12 8.06 5.07
C ILE A 286 -1.30 7.86 6.01
N ALA A 287 -1.33 6.71 6.67
CA ALA A 287 -2.24 6.41 7.75
C ALA A 287 -1.48 6.49 9.09
N TYR A 288 -1.76 7.52 9.86
CA TYR A 288 -1.21 7.66 11.21
C TYR A 288 -2.09 6.95 12.22
N ASN A 289 -1.51 6.11 13.07
CA ASN A 289 -2.22 5.61 14.24
C ASN A 289 -2.49 6.76 15.23
N GLU A 290 -3.55 6.62 16.03
CA GLU A 290 -3.99 7.66 16.99
C GLU A 290 -2.93 8.00 18.04
N ASP A 291 -2.06 7.07 18.38
CA ASP A 291 -0.98 7.22 19.35
C ASP A 291 0.28 7.94 18.81
N VAL A 292 0.28 8.28 17.52
CA VAL A 292 1.40 9.00 16.89
C VAL A 292 1.21 10.50 17.05
N GLU A 293 1.92 11.05 18.00
CA GLU A 293 2.02 12.51 18.20
C GLU A 293 2.98 13.13 17.18
N ASP A 294 2.70 14.36 16.76
CA ASP A 294 3.61 15.11 15.90
C ASP A 294 4.80 15.64 16.70
N THR A 295 5.90 15.89 16.01
CA THR A 295 7.12 16.49 16.58
C THR A 295 7.75 17.45 15.59
N THR A 296 8.52 18.40 16.09
CA THR A 296 9.32 19.31 15.26
C THR A 296 10.69 18.71 15.07
N LEU A 297 11.14 18.62 13.83
CA LEU A 297 12.48 18.17 13.45
C LEU A 297 13.28 19.37 12.93
N THR A 298 14.55 19.44 13.31
CA THR A 298 15.50 20.46 12.85
C THR A 298 16.70 19.79 12.19
N GLY A 299 17.27 20.43 11.18
CA GLY A 299 18.45 19.92 10.48
C GLY A 299 18.37 20.09 8.97
N LEU A 300 18.98 19.19 8.23
CA LEU A 300 18.90 19.15 6.76
C LEU A 300 18.84 17.71 6.28
N ILE A 301 18.33 17.53 5.08
CA ILE A 301 18.37 16.24 4.36
C ILE A 301 19.10 16.48 3.06
N ALA A 302 20.17 15.73 2.81
CA ALA A 302 20.92 15.81 1.56
C ALA A 302 20.10 15.26 0.38
N ALA A 303 20.49 15.64 -0.85
CA ALA A 303 19.91 15.09 -2.05
C ALA A 303 20.04 13.57 -2.12
N GLY A 304 19.02 12.90 -2.61
CA GLY A 304 18.96 11.44 -2.66
C GLY A 304 17.63 10.94 -3.22
N THR A 305 16.99 10.02 -2.52
CA THR A 305 15.65 9.51 -2.87
C THR A 305 14.63 9.88 -1.80
N ASN A 306 13.34 9.92 -2.15
CA ASN A 306 12.29 10.15 -1.17
C ASN A 306 12.31 9.07 -0.07
N ARG A 307 12.63 7.80 -0.38
CA ARG A 307 12.79 6.74 0.61
C ARG A 307 13.90 7.05 1.60
N SER A 308 15.06 7.52 1.13
CA SER A 308 16.18 7.90 2.01
C SER A 308 15.82 9.10 2.89
N ALA A 309 15.09 10.08 2.35
CA ALA A 309 14.61 11.22 3.13
C ALA A 309 13.58 10.79 4.19
N ILE A 310 12.64 9.93 3.85
CA ILE A 310 11.67 9.34 4.78
C ILE A 310 12.38 8.57 5.90
N GLN A 311 13.44 7.82 5.57
CA GLN A 311 14.24 7.10 6.57
C GLN A 311 14.81 8.07 7.63
N GLN A 312 15.37 9.21 7.21
CA GLN A 312 15.87 10.22 8.13
C GLN A 312 14.77 10.76 9.06
N VAL A 313 13.59 11.05 8.50
CA VAL A 313 12.44 11.54 9.28
C VAL A 313 11.99 10.51 10.32
N ILE A 314 11.75 9.27 9.92
CA ILE A 314 11.26 8.20 10.80
C ILE A 314 12.29 7.87 11.89
N PHE A 315 13.58 7.83 11.52
CA PHE A 315 14.67 7.60 12.46
C PHE A 315 14.75 8.68 13.55
N ALA A 316 14.71 9.96 13.16
CA ALA A 316 14.77 11.08 14.10
C ALA A 316 13.49 11.18 14.95
N TRP A 317 12.33 10.91 14.36
CA TRP A 317 11.03 10.98 15.05
C TRP A 317 10.78 9.82 16.03
N GLY A 318 11.28 8.63 15.71
CA GLY A 318 11.14 7.47 16.61
C GLY A 318 9.82 6.73 16.50
N VAL A 319 9.26 6.70 15.32
CA VAL A 319 8.07 5.92 15.00
C VAL A 319 8.41 4.77 14.05
N CYS A 320 7.53 3.80 13.94
CA CYS A 320 7.63 2.70 12.98
C CYS A 320 6.87 3.03 11.71
N LEU A 321 7.37 2.53 10.58
CA LEU A 321 6.72 2.63 9.28
C LEU A 321 6.62 1.26 8.64
N ALA A 322 5.45 0.93 8.12
CA ALA A 322 5.21 -0.30 7.36
C ALA A 322 4.24 -0.06 6.20
N THR A 323 4.42 -0.83 5.12
CA THR A 323 3.48 -0.95 4.02
C THR A 323 2.78 -2.28 4.17
N ASP A 324 1.51 -2.27 4.49
CA ASP A 324 0.75 -3.50 4.70
C ASP A 324 -0.68 -3.38 4.19
N GLY A 325 -1.20 -4.46 3.64
CA GLY A 325 -2.61 -4.72 3.35
C GLY A 325 -3.47 -3.60 2.78
N SER A 326 -2.92 -2.41 2.59
CA SER A 326 -3.62 -1.25 2.03
C SER A 326 -2.71 -0.49 1.07
N ASN A 327 -3.30 0.43 0.30
CA ASN A 327 -2.53 1.34 -0.57
C ASN A 327 -1.96 2.54 0.22
N LYS A 328 -1.81 2.40 1.55
CA LYS A 328 -1.35 3.47 2.44
C LYS A 328 -0.08 3.03 3.16
N ILE A 329 0.77 4.00 3.43
CA ILE A 329 1.93 3.82 4.31
C ILE A 329 1.45 4.03 5.75
N ARG A 330 1.56 3.01 6.58
CA ARG A 330 1.15 3.07 7.98
C ARG A 330 2.30 3.57 8.85
N VAL A 331 2.02 4.55 9.71
CA VAL A 331 2.93 5.09 10.71
C VAL A 331 2.34 4.86 12.10
N PHE A 332 3.12 4.24 12.99
CA PHE A 332 2.63 3.81 14.30
C PHE A 332 3.75 3.77 15.34
N LYS A 333 3.37 3.84 16.61
CA LYS A 333 4.28 3.48 17.72
C LYS A 333 4.28 1.96 17.89
N GLN A 334 5.40 1.42 18.34
CA GLN A 334 5.56 -0.01 18.52
C GLN A 334 4.54 -0.55 19.55
N PRO A 335 3.65 -1.50 19.17
CA PRO A 335 2.70 -2.08 20.10
C PRO A 335 3.42 -2.85 21.21
N THR A 336 2.89 -2.77 22.43
CA THR A 336 3.44 -3.48 23.61
C THR A 336 2.56 -4.62 24.08
N LYS A 337 1.29 -4.69 23.63
CA LYS A 337 0.35 -5.74 24.02
C LYS A 337 0.45 -6.92 23.05
N PRO A 338 0.93 -8.09 23.49
CA PRO A 338 1.13 -9.21 22.60
C PRO A 338 -0.16 -9.97 22.29
N THR A 339 -0.24 -10.48 21.07
CA THR A 339 -1.22 -11.49 20.66
C THR A 339 -0.54 -12.84 20.60
N LEU A 340 -1.10 -13.85 21.27
CA LEU A 340 -0.55 -15.20 21.26
C LEU A 340 -0.81 -15.87 19.91
N ILE A 341 0.24 -16.39 19.28
CA ILE A 341 0.14 -17.31 18.16
C ILE A 341 0.09 -18.74 18.73
N PRO A 342 -1.06 -19.42 18.63
CA PRO A 342 -1.23 -20.73 19.26
C PRO A 342 -0.42 -21.82 18.53
N LYS A 343 -0.09 -22.89 19.26
CA LYS A 343 0.77 -24.00 18.76
C LYS A 343 0.18 -24.74 17.56
N ASP A 344 -1.14 -24.86 17.48
CA ASP A 344 -1.85 -25.53 16.40
C ASP A 344 -1.75 -24.80 15.04
N ARG A 345 -1.39 -23.51 15.07
CA ARG A 345 -1.10 -22.72 13.87
C ARG A 345 0.39 -22.72 13.50
N THR A 346 1.27 -23.29 14.34
CA THR A 346 2.71 -23.25 14.17
C THR A 346 3.23 -24.61 13.70
N PHE A 347 4.03 -24.61 12.63
CA PHE A 347 4.65 -25.82 12.14
C PHE A 347 5.90 -26.18 12.95
N VAL A 348 6.26 -27.46 12.91
CA VAL A 348 7.51 -27.96 13.50
C VAL A 348 8.69 -27.39 12.72
N GLY A 349 9.79 -27.08 13.42
CA GLY A 349 11.03 -26.56 12.80
C GLY A 349 11.31 -25.09 13.12
N ALA A 350 10.64 -24.51 14.12
CA ALA A 350 11.01 -23.20 14.65
C ALA A 350 12.49 -23.20 15.11
N SER A 351 13.12 -22.04 15.03
CA SER A 351 14.51 -21.86 15.49
C SER A 351 14.67 -20.47 16.14
N VAL A 352 15.58 -20.37 17.08
CA VAL A 352 15.94 -19.10 17.70
C VAL A 352 17.39 -18.80 17.39
N LYS A 353 17.64 -17.60 16.86
CA LYS A 353 18.96 -17.07 16.59
C LYS A 353 19.27 -15.97 17.61
N THR A 354 20.38 -16.10 18.31
CA THR A 354 20.86 -15.08 19.24
C THR A 354 21.96 -14.24 18.60
N SER A 355 21.78 -12.93 18.60
CA SER A 355 22.76 -11.95 18.10
C SER A 355 23.86 -11.68 19.14
N ALA A 356 25.02 -11.20 18.68
CA ALA A 356 26.10 -10.76 19.57
C ALA A 356 25.65 -9.60 20.47
N VAL A 357 26.20 -9.55 21.68
CA VAL A 357 25.97 -8.42 22.60
C VAL A 357 26.45 -7.12 21.95
N VAL A 358 25.61 -6.11 21.97
CA VAL A 358 26.01 -4.73 21.63
C VAL A 358 26.54 -4.07 22.90
N THR A 359 27.80 -3.65 22.87
CA THR A 359 28.49 -3.06 24.04
C THR A 359 28.23 -1.59 24.17
N ARG A 360 28.02 -0.90 23.07
CA ARG A 360 27.79 0.55 23.00
C ARG A 360 26.97 0.92 21.79
N VAL A 361 26.11 1.90 21.97
CA VAL A 361 25.44 2.62 20.88
C VAL A 361 25.93 4.06 20.86
N LYS A 362 26.24 4.58 19.68
CA LYS A 362 26.71 5.92 19.47
C LYS A 362 25.96 6.57 18.30
N VAL A 363 25.28 7.66 18.56
CA VAL A 363 24.55 8.42 17.56
C VAL A 363 25.14 9.82 17.50
N PHE A 364 25.40 10.30 16.28
CA PHE A 364 25.85 11.68 16.08
C PHE A 364 24.63 12.55 15.78
N GLY A 365 24.45 13.57 16.60
CA GLY A 365 23.56 14.67 16.32
C GLY A 365 24.31 15.78 15.59
N HIS A 366 23.60 16.47 14.73
CA HIS A 366 24.13 17.49 13.82
C HIS A 366 23.57 18.87 14.15
N SER A 367 24.40 19.88 13.97
CA SER A 367 24.02 21.30 14.02
C SER A 367 24.59 21.99 12.79
N PHE A 368 23.72 22.59 11.99
CA PHE A 368 24.08 23.20 10.72
C PHE A 368 23.98 24.72 10.78
N GLU A 369 25.02 25.40 10.28
CA GLU A 369 25.05 26.86 10.11
C GLU A 369 25.44 27.21 8.68
N GLU A 370 24.76 28.20 8.07
CA GLU A 370 25.12 28.69 6.74
C GLU A 370 26.50 29.34 6.79
N ALA A 371 27.44 28.83 5.99
CA ALA A 371 28.81 29.29 5.95
C ALA A 371 29.39 29.19 4.56
N ALA A 372 30.10 30.25 4.11
CA ALA A 372 30.70 30.31 2.77
C ALA A 372 31.70 29.17 2.48
N ASN A 373 32.38 28.69 3.54
CA ASN A 373 33.33 27.57 3.49
C ASN A 373 32.73 26.24 3.96
N GLY A 374 31.39 26.15 4.07
CA GLY A 374 30.69 24.93 4.48
C GLY A 374 30.90 23.78 3.51
N THR A 375 30.92 22.57 4.03
CA THR A 375 31.15 21.33 3.27
C THR A 375 29.87 20.67 2.78
N VAL A 376 28.73 20.95 3.41
CA VAL A 376 27.43 20.42 3.00
C VAL A 376 26.78 21.44 2.06
N VAL A 377 26.30 20.98 0.89
CA VAL A 377 25.72 21.85 -0.14
C VAL A 377 24.26 21.43 -0.35
N ILE A 378 23.33 22.38 -0.18
CA ILE A 378 21.90 22.20 -0.52
C ILE A 378 21.47 23.36 -1.43
N GLY A 379 21.15 23.05 -2.67
CA GLY A 379 20.93 24.08 -3.68
C GLY A 379 22.19 24.92 -3.91
N ASP A 380 22.05 26.23 -3.83
CA ASP A 380 23.16 27.19 -3.96
C ASP A 380 23.85 27.56 -2.64
N LYS A 381 23.41 26.99 -1.51
CA LYS A 381 23.89 27.33 -0.18
C LYS A 381 24.82 26.27 0.37
N LYS A 382 25.81 26.76 1.17
CA LYS A 382 26.76 25.90 1.87
C LYS A 382 26.57 25.99 3.37
N TYR A 383 26.73 24.86 4.05
CA TYR A 383 26.56 24.73 5.48
C TYR A 383 27.77 24.08 6.11
N SER A 384 28.22 24.61 7.27
CA SER A 384 29.12 23.91 8.18
C SER A 384 28.31 22.95 9.05
N ASP A 385 28.86 21.79 9.33
CA ASP A 385 28.27 20.77 10.18
C ASP A 385 29.11 20.60 11.43
N THR A 386 28.47 20.74 12.59
CA THR A 386 29.08 20.47 13.90
C THR A 386 28.35 19.26 14.50
N THR A 387 29.10 18.22 14.87
CA THR A 387 28.54 16.98 15.38
C THR A 387 28.76 16.82 16.88
N THR A 388 27.76 16.30 17.57
CA THR A 388 27.78 15.91 18.99
C THR A 388 27.44 14.43 19.12
N ALA A 389 28.24 13.66 19.84
CA ALA A 389 28.00 12.24 20.04
C ALA A 389 27.14 11.99 21.28
N TYR A 390 26.03 11.26 21.09
CA TYR A 390 25.17 10.72 22.13
C TYR A 390 25.51 9.25 22.30
N ILE A 391 25.90 8.85 23.51
CA ILE A 391 26.46 7.52 23.77
C ILE A 391 25.64 6.82 24.85
N VAL A 392 25.32 5.58 24.61
CA VAL A 392 24.68 4.67 25.58
C VAL A 392 25.53 3.40 25.69
N ASP A 393 26.10 3.21 26.86
CA ASP A 393 26.88 2.01 27.20
C ASP A 393 25.95 0.92 27.73
N ASN A 394 26.20 -0.31 27.34
CA ASN A 394 25.49 -1.45 27.89
C ASN A 394 26.00 -1.76 29.31
N PRO A 395 25.18 -1.65 30.37
CA PRO A 395 25.60 -1.84 31.74
C PRO A 395 25.98 -3.29 32.07
N ASP A 396 25.51 -4.26 31.24
CA ASP A 396 25.71 -5.69 31.46
C ASP A 396 26.99 -6.24 30.78
N VAL A 397 27.79 -5.35 30.18
CA VAL A 397 29.06 -5.74 29.53
C VAL A 397 30.10 -6.14 30.57
N THR A 398 30.70 -7.28 30.35
CA THR A 398 31.79 -7.82 31.16
C THR A 398 33.15 -7.64 30.45
N ALA A 399 34.25 -7.77 31.16
CA ALA A 399 35.60 -7.69 30.60
C ALA A 399 35.91 -8.77 29.56
N SER A 400 35.09 -9.84 29.48
CA SER A 400 35.19 -10.92 28.49
C SER A 400 34.45 -10.62 27.20
N ASP A 401 33.58 -9.60 27.15
CA ASP A 401 32.82 -9.25 25.97
C ASP A 401 33.70 -8.50 24.97
N ARG A 402 33.61 -8.91 23.71
CA ARG A 402 34.29 -8.18 22.63
C ARG A 402 33.54 -6.87 22.37
N GLU A 403 34.30 -5.83 22.11
CA GLU A 403 33.73 -4.55 21.71
C GLU A 403 32.88 -4.71 20.44
N ASN A 404 31.62 -4.30 20.50
CA ASN A 404 30.65 -4.29 19.43
C ASN A 404 29.84 -2.99 19.51
N VAL A 405 30.35 -1.96 18.84
CA VAL A 405 29.74 -0.63 18.80
C VAL A 405 28.81 -0.52 17.62
N LYS A 406 27.58 -0.04 17.84
CA LYS A 406 26.67 0.40 16.81
C LYS A 406 26.72 1.89 16.68
N GLU A 407 27.16 2.38 15.52
CA GLU A 407 27.40 3.78 15.27
C GLU A 407 26.51 4.29 14.12
N VAL A 408 25.83 5.43 14.33
CA VAL A 408 25.02 6.12 13.32
C VAL A 408 25.56 7.54 13.16
N GLN A 409 26.15 7.83 12.00
CA GLN A 409 26.84 9.09 11.71
C GLN A 409 26.04 10.03 10.82
N ASN A 410 25.14 9.52 9.99
CA ASN A 410 24.51 10.29 8.90
C ASN A 410 23.04 10.64 9.18
N ALA A 411 22.66 10.72 10.45
CA ALA A 411 21.28 11.04 10.84
C ALA A 411 21.11 12.56 10.99
N THR A 412 21.03 13.26 9.88
CA THR A 412 21.12 14.73 9.78
C THR A 412 19.91 15.50 10.33
N LEU A 413 18.85 14.82 10.74
CA LEU A 413 17.71 15.34 11.51
C LEU A 413 17.80 15.02 13.00
N VAL A 414 18.88 14.37 13.44
CA VAL A 414 19.19 14.19 14.86
C VAL A 414 19.98 15.39 15.31
N SER A 415 19.50 16.07 16.32
CA SER A 415 20.05 17.32 16.88
C SER A 415 20.20 17.22 18.39
N ALA A 416 20.51 18.33 19.04
CA ALA A 416 20.56 18.40 20.49
C ALA A 416 19.20 18.10 21.16
N ASP A 417 18.10 18.34 20.46
CA ASP A 417 16.75 18.21 21.02
C ASP A 417 16.28 16.74 21.12
N ASN A 418 16.76 15.86 20.24
CA ASN A 418 16.31 14.47 20.16
C ASN A 418 17.44 13.43 20.22
N GLY A 419 18.71 13.86 20.25
CA GLY A 419 19.87 12.96 20.10
C GLY A 419 19.97 11.89 21.19
N GLN A 420 19.72 12.24 22.46
CA GLN A 420 19.75 11.26 23.55
C GLN A 420 18.60 10.26 23.45
N ASP A 421 17.39 10.72 23.15
CA ASP A 421 16.21 9.85 22.98
C ASP A 421 16.40 8.85 21.84
N VAL A 422 17.04 9.28 20.73
CA VAL A 422 17.40 8.41 19.61
C VAL A 422 18.40 7.35 20.03
N ALA A 423 19.45 7.73 20.77
CA ALA A 423 20.47 6.81 21.25
C ALA A 423 19.91 5.78 22.23
N ASP A 424 19.07 6.20 23.17
CA ASP A 424 18.41 5.32 24.16
C ASP A 424 17.46 4.32 23.49
N ARG A 425 16.67 4.78 22.51
CA ARG A 425 15.77 3.93 21.72
C ARG A 425 16.54 2.90 20.91
N LEU A 426 17.62 3.32 20.28
CA LEU A 426 18.46 2.44 19.48
C LEU A 426 19.17 1.39 20.37
N TYR A 427 19.62 1.77 21.55
CA TYR A 427 20.15 0.83 22.54
C TYR A 427 19.09 -0.19 22.97
N LYS A 428 17.88 0.24 23.30
CA LYS A 428 16.77 -0.64 23.65
C LYS A 428 16.46 -1.64 22.55
N TYR A 429 16.49 -1.22 21.27
CA TYR A 429 16.32 -2.10 20.13
C TYR A 429 17.43 -3.16 20.07
N TYR A 430 18.70 -2.77 20.17
CA TYR A 430 19.81 -3.71 20.10
C TYR A 430 20.00 -4.56 21.37
N SER A 431 19.36 -4.22 22.47
CA SER A 431 19.33 -5.08 23.67
C SER A 431 18.48 -6.33 23.47
N LEU A 432 17.54 -6.30 22.52
CA LEU A 432 16.78 -7.48 22.10
C LEU A 432 17.61 -8.34 21.16
N ARG A 433 18.05 -9.50 21.64
CA ARG A 433 19.06 -10.30 20.95
C ARG A 433 18.52 -11.56 20.28
N ASP A 434 17.37 -12.03 20.70
CA ASP A 434 16.83 -13.31 20.29
C ASP A 434 15.76 -13.14 19.23
N THR A 435 16.01 -13.70 18.05
CA THR A 435 15.06 -13.71 16.93
C THR A 435 14.50 -15.12 16.78
N ASN A 436 13.22 -15.28 17.01
CA ASN A 436 12.47 -16.51 16.79
C ASN A 436 11.97 -16.56 15.34
N ASN A 437 12.33 -17.64 14.66
CA ASN A 437 11.89 -17.94 13.29
C ASN A 437 10.96 -19.15 13.34
N ALA A 438 9.71 -18.98 12.92
CA ALA A 438 8.72 -20.03 12.88
C ALA A 438 7.86 -19.94 11.62
N THR A 439 7.37 -21.09 11.15
CA THR A 439 6.36 -21.14 10.09
C THR A 439 4.98 -21.21 10.69
N VAL A 440 4.10 -20.31 10.29
CA VAL A 440 2.77 -20.10 10.87
C VAL A 440 1.70 -20.07 9.79
N VAL A 441 0.51 -20.62 10.08
CA VAL A 441 -0.67 -20.43 9.23
C VAL A 441 -1.14 -18.97 9.35
N TYR A 442 -1.25 -18.27 8.23
CA TYR A 442 -1.64 -16.86 8.19
C TYR A 442 -3.09 -16.66 8.64
N ALA A 443 -3.33 -15.72 9.52
CA ALA A 443 -4.66 -15.36 10.01
C ALA A 443 -4.88 -13.84 10.09
N GLY A 444 -4.13 -13.06 9.29
CA GLY A 444 -4.29 -11.62 9.21
C GLY A 444 -3.26 -10.81 9.99
N GLU A 445 -2.18 -11.45 10.47
CA GLU A 445 -1.06 -10.76 11.13
C GLU A 445 -0.40 -9.75 10.20
N LYS A 446 0.06 -8.64 10.78
CA LYS A 446 0.69 -7.52 10.07
C LYS A 446 2.09 -7.25 10.60
N LEU A 447 2.91 -6.61 9.77
CA LEU A 447 4.20 -6.10 10.23
C LEU A 447 4.04 -5.16 11.42
N GLY A 448 4.91 -5.32 12.41
CA GLY A 448 4.90 -4.51 13.64
C GLY A 448 3.89 -4.98 14.68
N ASP A 449 3.07 -6.01 14.43
CA ASP A 449 2.23 -6.59 15.47
C ASP A 449 3.12 -7.18 16.57
N CYS A 450 2.79 -6.86 17.82
CA CYS A 450 3.42 -7.51 18.97
C CYS A 450 2.81 -8.90 19.14
N VAL A 451 3.64 -9.91 19.05
CA VAL A 451 3.20 -11.32 19.12
C VAL A 451 4.00 -12.11 20.15
N SER A 452 3.34 -13.12 20.73
CA SER A 452 4.00 -14.16 21.52
C SER A 452 3.98 -15.47 20.73
N ILE A 453 5.15 -16.02 20.45
CA ILE A 453 5.32 -17.24 19.67
C ILE A 453 6.19 -18.25 20.41
N TYR A 454 5.84 -19.55 20.33
CA TYR A 454 6.57 -20.61 21.01
C TYR A 454 7.94 -20.85 20.40
N THR A 455 8.96 -20.98 21.25
CA THR A 455 10.28 -21.50 20.89
C THR A 455 10.20 -23.01 20.67
N PRO A 456 11.23 -23.63 20.04
CA PRO A 456 11.29 -25.10 19.88
C PRO A 456 11.19 -25.88 21.19
N TRP A 457 11.60 -25.29 22.30
CA TRP A 457 11.59 -25.91 23.63
C TRP A 457 10.39 -25.48 24.51
N GLY A 458 9.40 -24.82 23.92
CA GLY A 458 8.11 -24.54 24.55
C GLY A 458 8.00 -23.25 25.34
N LEU A 459 9.05 -22.42 25.41
CA LEU A 459 8.99 -21.08 25.98
C LEU A 459 8.35 -20.10 24.99
N LEU A 460 7.89 -18.95 25.48
CA LEU A 460 7.34 -17.88 24.63
C LEU A 460 8.40 -16.80 24.37
N THR A 461 8.64 -16.50 23.10
CA THR A 461 9.29 -15.26 22.68
C THR A 461 8.20 -14.21 22.47
N THR A 462 8.32 -13.06 23.11
CA THR A 462 7.40 -11.94 22.92
C THR A 462 8.17 -10.79 22.28
N GLY A 463 7.70 -10.31 21.16
CA GLY A 463 8.33 -9.21 20.42
C GLY A 463 7.50 -8.82 19.22
N ASN A 464 8.07 -7.98 18.37
CA ASN A 464 7.35 -7.50 17.19
C ASN A 464 7.72 -8.31 15.95
N LEU A 465 6.73 -8.50 15.13
CA LEU A 465 6.84 -9.19 13.85
C LEU A 465 7.45 -8.23 12.82
N HIS A 466 8.76 -8.35 12.57
CA HIS A 466 9.47 -7.44 11.68
C HIS A 466 9.70 -8.01 10.28
N LYS A 467 9.52 -9.33 10.09
CA LYS A 467 9.58 -9.95 8.77
C LYS A 467 8.58 -11.10 8.64
N MET A 468 7.94 -11.16 7.47
CA MET A 468 7.01 -12.21 7.07
C MET A 468 7.31 -12.65 5.65
N GLU A 469 7.72 -13.90 5.45
CA GLU A 469 7.85 -14.52 4.13
C GLU A 469 6.59 -15.35 3.87
N ILE A 470 5.61 -14.76 3.18
CA ILE A 470 4.29 -15.35 2.94
C ILE A 470 4.34 -16.18 1.64
N THR A 471 4.00 -17.45 1.73
CA THR A 471 3.79 -18.31 0.57
C THR A 471 2.30 -18.42 0.29
N LEU A 472 1.91 -18.00 -0.91
CA LEU A 472 0.53 -18.04 -1.37
C LEU A 472 0.24 -19.39 -2.02
N SER A 473 -0.67 -20.14 -1.43
CA SER A 473 -1.12 -21.45 -1.90
C SER A 473 -2.56 -21.70 -1.42
N ASN A 474 -3.04 -22.92 -1.53
CA ASN A 474 -4.35 -23.30 -0.98
C ASN A 474 -4.44 -23.13 0.56
N THR A 475 -3.30 -23.11 1.24
CA THR A 475 -3.18 -22.72 2.65
C THR A 475 -2.08 -21.68 2.73
N VAL A 476 -2.43 -20.44 3.05
CA VAL A 476 -1.46 -19.37 3.17
C VAL A 476 -0.67 -19.54 4.46
N VAL A 477 0.63 -19.66 4.34
CA VAL A 477 1.57 -19.77 5.46
C VAL A 477 2.63 -18.69 5.35
N TYR A 478 3.19 -18.29 6.47
CA TYR A 478 4.33 -17.39 6.48
C TYR A 478 5.43 -17.87 7.43
N LYS A 479 6.67 -17.57 7.06
CA LYS A 479 7.80 -17.63 8.00
C LYS A 479 7.89 -16.31 8.69
N SER A 480 7.83 -16.32 10.02
CA SER A 480 7.95 -15.14 10.86
C SER A 480 9.40 -14.94 11.31
N GLU A 481 9.81 -13.66 11.44
CA GLU A 481 10.94 -13.26 12.25
C GLU A 481 10.42 -12.33 13.35
N VAL A 482 10.55 -12.77 14.60
CA VAL A 482 10.13 -12.03 15.79
C VAL A 482 11.32 -11.83 16.70
N THR A 483 11.78 -10.59 16.85
CA THR A 483 12.86 -10.25 17.78
C THR A 483 12.28 -9.77 19.10
N GLY A 484 12.67 -10.39 20.18
CA GLY A 484 12.11 -10.07 21.49
C GLY A 484 12.90 -10.65 22.66
N ALA A 485 12.31 -10.55 23.84
CA ALA A 485 12.84 -11.15 25.05
C ALA A 485 12.08 -12.46 25.36
N TRP A 486 12.78 -13.41 25.90
CA TRP A 486 12.14 -14.61 26.44
C TRP A 486 11.45 -14.25 27.76
N LYS A 487 10.22 -14.69 27.88
CA LYS A 487 9.60 -14.82 29.20
C LYS A 487 9.56 -16.30 29.53
N ILE A 488 10.20 -16.65 30.63
CA ILE A 488 9.85 -17.87 31.35
C ILE A 488 8.46 -17.55 31.91
N GLU A 489 7.38 -18.10 31.31
CA GLU A 489 6.11 -18.09 32.03
C GLU A 489 6.38 -18.84 33.34
N PRO A 490 6.05 -18.24 34.49
CA PRO A 490 6.07 -19.02 35.72
C PRO A 490 5.15 -20.21 35.47
N TYR A 491 5.70 -21.39 35.48
CA TYR A 491 4.87 -22.59 35.53
C TYR A 491 3.98 -22.42 36.73
N TYR A 492 2.69 -22.24 36.50
CA TYR A 492 1.69 -22.39 37.56
C TYR A 492 1.64 -23.87 37.85
N TYR A 493 2.45 -24.32 38.81
CA TYR A 493 2.27 -25.61 39.41
C TYR A 493 0.95 -25.57 40.13
N PHE A 494 -0.03 -26.27 39.63
CA PHE A 494 -1.24 -26.53 40.42
C PHE A 494 -0.76 -27.23 41.68
N SER A 495 -1.40 -26.91 42.79
CA SER A 495 -1.07 -27.53 44.09
C SER A 495 -1.15 -29.07 44.10
N GLY A 496 -1.79 -29.67 43.10
CA GLY A 496 -1.78 -31.09 42.82
C GLY A 496 -0.53 -31.66 42.15
N ASP A 497 0.30 -30.77 41.58
CA ASP A 497 1.53 -31.14 40.87
C ASP A 497 2.79 -30.87 41.71
N LEU A 498 2.62 -30.77 43.01
CA LEU A 498 3.71 -30.54 43.96
C LEU A 498 4.89 -31.51 43.81
N HIS A 499 4.61 -32.69 43.31
CA HIS A 499 5.63 -33.68 43.06
C HIS A 499 6.53 -33.35 41.89
N CYS A 500 6.12 -32.47 41.00
CA CYS A 500 6.95 -31.99 39.92
C CYS A 500 8.01 -30.97 40.38
N GLY A 501 7.82 -30.36 41.54
CA GLY A 501 8.78 -29.49 42.20
C GLY A 501 9.89 -30.22 42.95
N GLU A 502 9.79 -31.53 43.07
CA GLU A 502 10.80 -32.38 43.72
C GLU A 502 11.85 -32.96 42.75
N VAL A 503 11.77 -32.59 41.48
CA VAL A 503 12.69 -33.06 40.44
C VAL A 503 13.80 -32.05 40.15
#